data_8e66b518c7344035007aa8a144be3168
#
_entry.id   8e66b518c7344035007aa8a144be3168
#
_cell.length_a   1.000
_cell.length_b   1.000
_cell.length_c   1.000
_cell.angle_alpha   90.00
_cell.angle_beta   90.00
_cell.angle_gamma   90.00
#
_symmetry.space_group_name_H-M   'P 1'
#
loop_
_entity.id
_entity.type
_entity.pdbx_description
1 polymer ?
#
loop_
_entity_poly.entity_id
_entity_poly.type
_entity_poly.pdbx_seq_one_letter_code
_entity_poly.pdbx_strand_id
1 'polypeptide(L)'
;MKGLVLDAVWDPKPDYAVSEWEKETGKAITGNSVWRHPKLEVREWPDPQPGPQEVVLGVQACGVCGSDMHFYETDEDDYILYPGLTRFPTILGHEFSGKVVEVGKDVETLKVGDMVTVEEMIWCGRCIPCRNGYPNHCANLEEIGFTIPGAFANYIAVDEKFCWKIDAIAERFGNEEKGYEVAALTEPTCVSYNAMFERAGGFRPGHYVSVFGAGPIGLAAIGLAKAAGAGIIADFEISPQRRELAKKVGADYVYDPREVVAGDVLMELSKGEGFNFHVEAAGAPHLTVPEMEKALAINGKIVQIGRAAQRVPMYLEALQVRRSQLFGAQGHSGHETFPNVIRLIGAGRLDLSPIITARYGLE
;
A
#
# COMPACT_ATOMS: atom_id res chain seq x y z
N MET A 1 13.55 -23.20 6.36
CA MET A 1 12.52 -22.40 7.03
C MET A 1 11.13 -22.73 6.49
N LYS A 2 10.06 -22.35 7.21
CA LYS A 2 8.70 -22.41 6.70
C LYS A 2 8.30 -21.10 6.02
N GLY A 3 7.48 -21.19 4.98
CA GLY A 3 6.88 -20.04 4.29
C GLY A 3 5.51 -20.39 3.73
N LEU A 4 4.61 -19.39 3.64
CA LEU A 4 3.33 -19.49 2.96
C LEU A 4 3.55 -19.23 1.47
N VAL A 5 3.62 -20.32 0.71
CA VAL A 5 3.99 -20.31 -0.70
C VAL A 5 2.76 -20.37 -1.59
N LEU A 6 2.72 -19.49 -2.58
CA LEU A 6 1.79 -19.58 -3.68
C LEU A 6 2.46 -20.18 -4.91
N ASP A 7 1.86 -21.24 -5.43
CA ASP A 7 2.12 -21.79 -6.76
C ASP A 7 0.97 -21.44 -7.69
N ALA A 8 1.26 -21.21 -8.98
CA ALA A 8 0.24 -21.07 -10.01
C ALA A 8 0.78 -21.59 -11.37
N VAL A 9 -0.10 -21.97 -12.26
CA VAL A 9 0.25 -22.49 -13.58
C VAL A 9 0.39 -21.32 -14.56
N TRP A 10 1.51 -21.29 -15.30
CA TRP A 10 1.69 -20.38 -16.43
C TRP A 10 0.86 -20.85 -17.61
N ASP A 11 -0.32 -20.26 -17.80
CA ASP A 11 -1.29 -20.59 -18.84
C ASP A 11 -1.93 -19.29 -19.39
N PRO A 12 -1.22 -18.56 -20.29
CA PRO A 12 -1.70 -17.27 -20.77
C PRO A 12 -3.06 -17.34 -21.47
N LYS A 13 -3.92 -16.35 -21.24
CA LYS A 13 -5.20 -16.20 -21.94
C LYS A 13 -4.99 -16.15 -23.43
N PRO A 14 -5.92 -16.70 -24.26
CA PRO A 14 -5.74 -16.80 -25.72
C PRO A 14 -5.51 -15.46 -26.44
N ASP A 15 -6.00 -14.36 -25.88
CA ASP A 15 -5.88 -13.00 -26.39
C ASP A 15 -4.70 -12.22 -25.78
N TYR A 16 -3.94 -12.83 -24.86
CA TYR A 16 -2.79 -12.22 -24.22
C TYR A 16 -1.49 -12.53 -24.99
N ALA A 17 -0.88 -11.49 -25.52
CA ALA A 17 0.41 -11.61 -26.23
C ALA A 17 1.58 -11.56 -25.25
N VAL A 18 2.08 -12.73 -24.86
CA VAL A 18 3.27 -12.85 -24.00
C VAL A 18 4.50 -12.27 -24.69
N SER A 19 5.13 -11.29 -24.06
CA SER A 19 6.36 -10.66 -24.56
C SER A 19 7.59 -11.57 -24.43
N GLU A 20 8.65 -11.30 -25.18
CA GLU A 20 9.92 -12.04 -25.04
C GLU A 20 10.53 -11.85 -23.65
N TRP A 21 10.41 -10.67 -23.07
CA TRP A 21 10.87 -10.41 -21.71
C TRP A 21 10.16 -11.29 -20.66
N GLU A 22 8.84 -11.49 -20.78
CA GLU A 22 8.09 -12.38 -19.88
C GLU A 22 8.53 -13.83 -20.04
N LYS A 23 8.78 -14.30 -21.27
CA LYS A 23 9.29 -15.66 -21.53
C LYS A 23 10.68 -15.88 -20.94
N GLU A 24 11.58 -14.89 -21.08
CA GLU A 24 12.93 -14.97 -20.57
C GLU A 24 13.01 -14.89 -19.03
N THR A 25 12.15 -14.06 -18.42
CA THR A 25 12.21 -13.82 -16.98
C THR A 25 11.28 -14.71 -16.14
N GLY A 26 10.26 -15.31 -16.76
CA GLY A 26 9.19 -16.02 -16.08
C GLY A 26 8.31 -15.10 -15.24
N LYS A 27 8.33 -13.78 -15.52
CA LYS A 27 7.51 -12.77 -14.84
C LYS A 27 6.36 -12.38 -15.73
N ALA A 28 5.13 -12.43 -15.23
CA ALA A 28 3.97 -11.92 -15.93
C ALA A 28 3.82 -10.42 -15.65
N ILE A 29 3.78 -9.59 -16.68
CA ILE A 29 3.48 -8.15 -16.56
C ILE A 29 2.03 -7.97 -16.08
N THR A 30 1.14 -8.85 -16.54
CA THR A 30 -0.28 -8.84 -16.21
C THR A 30 -0.67 -10.20 -15.62
N GLY A 31 -0.55 -10.34 -14.30
CA GLY A 31 -0.71 -11.61 -13.60
C GLY A 31 -2.03 -12.32 -13.90
N ASN A 32 -3.16 -11.59 -13.87
CA ASN A 32 -4.50 -12.12 -14.14
C ASN A 32 -4.76 -12.48 -15.61
N SER A 33 -3.78 -12.30 -16.47
CA SER A 33 -3.85 -12.75 -17.87
C SER A 33 -2.96 -13.96 -18.13
N VAL A 34 -2.16 -14.39 -17.12
CA VAL A 34 -1.12 -15.42 -17.30
C VAL A 34 -1.22 -16.55 -16.28
N TRP A 35 -1.46 -16.23 -15.01
CA TRP A 35 -1.42 -17.21 -13.93
C TRP A 35 -2.77 -17.81 -13.62
N ARG A 36 -2.83 -19.13 -13.52
CA ARG A 36 -4.05 -19.91 -13.38
C ARG A 36 -3.92 -21.00 -12.30
N HIS A 37 -5.03 -21.41 -11.70
CA HIS A 37 -5.09 -22.47 -10.69
C HIS A 37 -4.16 -22.25 -9.49
N PRO A 38 -4.27 -21.13 -8.76
CA PRO A 38 -3.39 -20.85 -7.63
C PRO A 38 -3.57 -21.86 -6.51
N LYS A 39 -2.45 -22.23 -5.87
CA LYS A 39 -2.43 -23.10 -4.70
C LYS A 39 -1.59 -22.43 -3.62
N LEU A 40 -2.17 -22.26 -2.44
CA LEU A 40 -1.54 -21.63 -1.30
C LEU A 40 -1.31 -22.65 -0.20
N GLU A 41 -0.06 -22.84 0.23
CA GLU A 41 0.28 -23.79 1.28
C GLU A 41 1.48 -23.36 2.11
N VAL A 42 1.48 -23.70 3.39
CA VAL A 42 2.68 -23.57 4.23
C VAL A 42 3.58 -24.78 3.97
N ARG A 43 4.80 -24.52 3.51
CA ARG A 43 5.78 -25.58 3.24
C ARG A 43 7.21 -25.16 3.56
N GLU A 44 8.10 -26.14 3.56
CA GLU A 44 9.53 -25.90 3.67
C GLU A 44 10.04 -25.10 2.45
N TRP A 45 10.88 -24.13 2.75
CA TRP A 45 11.56 -23.27 1.78
C TRP A 45 13.04 -23.13 2.19
N PRO A 46 13.97 -22.97 1.26
CA PRO A 46 15.38 -22.78 1.60
C PRO A 46 15.58 -21.58 2.54
N ASP A 47 16.46 -21.74 3.52
CA ASP A 47 16.85 -20.63 4.39
C ASP A 47 17.57 -19.56 3.57
N PRO A 48 17.22 -18.28 3.70
CA PRO A 48 17.90 -17.21 2.98
C PRO A 48 19.34 -17.06 3.49
N GLN A 49 20.25 -16.78 2.57
CA GLN A 49 21.64 -16.42 2.89
C GLN A 49 21.85 -14.98 2.44
N PRO A 50 22.46 -14.12 3.26
CA PRO A 50 22.62 -12.72 2.88
C PRO A 50 23.66 -12.55 1.79
N GLY A 51 23.34 -11.81 0.76
CA GLY A 51 24.35 -11.27 -0.16
C GLY A 51 25.25 -10.24 0.55
N PRO A 52 26.29 -9.72 -0.15
CA PRO A 52 27.26 -8.82 0.49
C PRO A 52 26.64 -7.60 1.18
N GLN A 53 25.61 -6.99 0.60
CA GLN A 53 24.92 -5.79 1.11
C GLN A 53 23.55 -6.12 1.71
N GLU A 54 23.23 -7.40 1.92
CA GLU A 54 21.95 -7.83 2.44
C GLU A 54 22.03 -8.19 3.93
N VAL A 55 20.90 -8.09 4.58
CA VAL A 55 20.66 -8.60 5.93
C VAL A 55 19.62 -9.71 5.88
N VAL A 56 19.72 -10.68 6.79
CA VAL A 56 18.63 -11.62 7.04
C VAL A 56 17.82 -11.10 8.22
N LEU A 57 16.51 -10.98 7.99
CA LEU A 57 15.56 -10.59 9.02
C LEU A 57 14.81 -11.83 9.52
N GLY A 58 14.75 -12.00 10.85
CA GLY A 58 13.73 -12.83 11.48
C GLY A 58 12.42 -12.03 11.50
N VAL A 59 11.45 -12.45 10.69
CA VAL A 59 10.17 -11.77 10.55
C VAL A 59 9.41 -11.82 11.87
N GLN A 60 8.91 -10.69 12.34
CA GLN A 60 8.17 -10.58 13.60
C GLN A 60 6.69 -10.27 13.37
N ALA A 61 6.38 -9.46 12.36
CA ALA A 61 5.01 -9.16 11.95
C ALA A 61 4.96 -8.92 10.45
N CYS A 62 3.89 -9.38 9.82
CA CYS A 62 3.60 -9.10 8.42
C CYS A 62 2.11 -8.87 8.25
N GLY A 63 1.72 -7.74 7.64
CA GLY A 63 0.35 -7.41 7.30
C GLY A 63 -0.16 -8.25 6.13
N VAL A 64 -1.48 -8.43 6.07
CA VAL A 64 -2.17 -9.04 4.93
C VAL A 64 -2.79 -7.93 4.08
N CYS A 65 -2.29 -7.77 2.87
CA CYS A 65 -2.78 -6.82 1.89
C CYS A 65 -3.92 -7.39 1.05
N GLY A 66 -4.72 -6.52 0.45
CA GLY A 66 -5.71 -6.94 -0.54
C GLY A 66 -5.09 -7.62 -1.77
N SER A 67 -3.84 -7.30 -2.11
CA SER A 67 -3.11 -7.96 -3.20
C SER A 67 -2.82 -9.43 -2.91
N ASP A 68 -2.51 -9.79 -1.65
CA ASP A 68 -2.31 -11.19 -1.24
C ASP A 68 -3.57 -12.03 -1.48
N MET A 69 -4.75 -11.43 -1.22
CA MET A 69 -6.04 -12.09 -1.51
C MET A 69 -6.25 -12.27 -3.00
N HIS A 70 -5.93 -11.27 -3.81
CA HIS A 70 -6.09 -11.30 -5.26
C HIS A 70 -5.13 -12.26 -5.98
N PHE A 71 -4.07 -12.71 -5.34
CA PHE A 71 -3.22 -13.79 -5.84
C PHE A 71 -3.89 -15.16 -5.68
N TYR A 72 -4.76 -15.32 -4.70
CA TYR A 72 -5.43 -16.58 -4.39
C TYR A 72 -6.87 -16.63 -4.92
N GLU A 73 -7.59 -15.52 -4.90
CA GLU A 73 -8.91 -15.38 -5.51
C GLU A 73 -8.82 -15.45 -7.03
N THR A 74 -9.79 -16.10 -7.66
CA THR A 74 -9.81 -16.32 -9.11
C THR A 74 -11.08 -15.79 -9.79
N ASP A 75 -10.96 -15.57 -11.09
CA ASP A 75 -12.13 -15.37 -11.97
C ASP A 75 -12.81 -16.72 -12.32
N GLU A 76 -13.87 -16.69 -13.15
CA GLU A 76 -14.65 -17.87 -13.55
C GLU A 76 -13.81 -18.90 -14.33
N ASP A 77 -12.70 -18.49 -14.92
CA ASP A 77 -11.75 -19.33 -15.67
C ASP A 77 -10.54 -19.75 -14.84
N ASP A 78 -10.58 -19.59 -13.50
CA ASP A 78 -9.50 -19.87 -12.55
C ASP A 78 -8.23 -19.03 -12.70
N TYR A 79 -8.25 -17.89 -13.37
CA TYR A 79 -7.14 -16.93 -13.36
C TYR A 79 -7.15 -16.10 -12.08
N ILE A 80 -5.96 -15.85 -11.52
CA ILE A 80 -5.82 -14.97 -10.35
C ILE A 80 -6.42 -13.58 -10.65
N LEU A 81 -6.85 -12.85 -9.61
CA LEU A 81 -7.43 -11.52 -9.81
C LEU A 81 -6.39 -10.41 -9.86
N TYR A 82 -5.15 -10.65 -9.43
CA TYR A 82 -4.11 -9.62 -9.38
C TYR A 82 -3.59 -9.24 -10.78
N PRO A 83 -3.76 -7.98 -11.23
CA PRO A 83 -3.45 -7.59 -12.59
C PRO A 83 -2.01 -7.07 -12.79
N GLY A 84 -1.15 -7.08 -11.75
CA GLY A 84 0.19 -6.51 -11.82
C GLY A 84 1.30 -7.51 -12.07
N LEU A 85 2.53 -7.04 -11.90
CA LEU A 85 3.75 -7.82 -12.08
C LEU A 85 3.83 -8.96 -11.06
N THR A 86 4.07 -10.19 -11.53
CA THR A 86 4.07 -11.40 -10.68
C THR A 86 4.98 -12.48 -11.23
N ARG A 87 5.50 -13.31 -10.31
CA ARG A 87 6.25 -14.54 -10.64
C ARG A 87 5.99 -15.60 -9.59
N PHE A 88 5.56 -16.79 -10.00
CA PHE A 88 5.34 -17.92 -9.11
C PHE A 88 6.24 -19.12 -9.49
N PRO A 89 6.55 -20.03 -8.51
CA PRO A 89 6.16 -19.98 -7.10
C PRO A 89 6.89 -18.89 -6.33
N THR A 90 6.20 -18.29 -5.33
CA THR A 90 6.83 -17.35 -4.40
C THR A 90 6.20 -17.43 -3.00
N ILE A 91 6.92 -16.98 -1.97
CA ILE A 91 6.33 -16.72 -0.65
C ILE A 91 5.64 -15.36 -0.74
N LEU A 92 4.41 -15.25 -0.21
CA LEU A 92 3.65 -14.00 -0.17
C LEU A 92 4.05 -13.12 1.03
N GLY A 93 3.40 -11.93 1.15
CA GLY A 93 3.57 -10.97 2.25
C GLY A 93 4.66 -9.95 1.98
N HIS A 94 4.30 -8.67 2.14
CA HIS A 94 5.16 -7.53 1.77
C HIS A 94 5.06 -6.33 2.73
N GLU A 95 4.12 -6.33 3.65
CA GLU A 95 3.92 -5.30 4.67
C GLU A 95 4.53 -5.75 6.00
N PHE A 96 5.85 -5.68 6.19
CA PHE A 96 6.48 -6.39 7.29
C PHE A 96 7.51 -5.60 8.10
N SER A 97 7.80 -6.15 9.26
CA SER A 97 8.86 -5.74 10.15
C SER A 97 9.58 -6.97 10.73
N GLY A 98 10.84 -6.80 11.08
CA GLY A 98 11.65 -7.88 11.57
C GLY A 98 12.87 -7.43 12.35
N LYS A 99 13.56 -8.40 12.93
CA LYS A 99 14.82 -8.23 13.64
C LYS A 99 15.97 -8.75 12.79
N VAL A 100 17.02 -7.97 12.63
CA VAL A 100 18.23 -8.39 11.93
C VAL A 100 18.89 -9.55 12.70
N VAL A 101 19.04 -10.72 12.05
CA VAL A 101 19.64 -11.92 12.64
C VAL A 101 20.99 -12.28 12.02
N GLU A 102 21.25 -11.84 10.79
CA GLU A 102 22.51 -12.03 10.08
C GLU A 102 22.77 -10.82 9.17
N VAL A 103 24.04 -10.48 8.92
CA VAL A 103 24.45 -9.36 8.07
C VAL A 103 25.50 -9.83 7.06
N GLY A 104 25.37 -9.33 5.83
CA GLY A 104 26.39 -9.52 4.80
C GLY A 104 27.67 -8.74 5.10
N LYS A 105 28.76 -9.12 4.44
CA LYS A 105 30.10 -8.58 4.72
C LYS A 105 30.30 -7.08 4.42
N ASP A 106 29.48 -6.51 3.53
CA ASP A 106 29.55 -5.12 3.07
C ASP A 106 28.37 -4.27 3.61
N VAL A 107 27.62 -4.79 4.60
CA VAL A 107 26.57 -4.04 5.31
C VAL A 107 27.21 -3.00 6.23
N GLU A 108 26.78 -1.74 6.10
CA GLU A 108 27.38 -0.60 6.82
C GLU A 108 26.44 0.04 7.85
N THR A 109 25.11 0.01 7.60
CA THR A 109 24.14 0.80 8.37
C THR A 109 23.39 0.01 9.42
N LEU A 110 23.38 -1.32 9.29
CA LEU A 110 22.63 -2.24 10.15
C LEU A 110 23.57 -3.23 10.85
N LYS A 111 23.11 -3.75 12.00
CA LYS A 111 23.79 -4.79 12.77
C LYS A 111 22.77 -5.79 13.31
N VAL A 112 23.24 -6.98 13.68
CA VAL A 112 22.43 -7.99 14.35
C VAL A 112 21.77 -7.40 15.60
N GLY A 113 20.47 -7.61 15.72
CA GLY A 113 19.62 -7.08 16.78
C GLY A 113 18.87 -5.82 16.43
N ASP A 114 19.21 -5.10 15.36
CA ASP A 114 18.46 -3.93 14.91
C ASP A 114 17.02 -4.33 14.50
N MET A 115 16.06 -3.47 14.83
CA MET A 115 14.65 -3.62 14.50
C MET A 115 14.33 -2.77 13.28
N VAL A 116 13.72 -3.36 12.24
CA VAL A 116 13.47 -2.67 10.98
C VAL A 116 12.08 -2.97 10.39
N THR A 117 11.58 -2.05 9.59
CA THR A 117 10.57 -2.26 8.55
C THR A 117 11.21 -2.09 7.19
N VAL A 118 10.55 -2.55 6.11
CA VAL A 118 11.19 -2.68 4.80
C VAL A 118 10.32 -2.09 3.70
N GLU A 119 10.98 -1.44 2.73
CA GLU A 119 10.35 -1.12 1.43
C GLU A 119 10.20 -2.41 0.62
N GLU A 120 8.98 -2.72 0.16
CA GLU A 120 8.76 -3.92 -0.65
C GLU A 120 9.21 -3.75 -2.11
N MET A 121 9.22 -2.51 -2.61
CA MET A 121 9.63 -2.19 -3.99
C MET A 121 11.15 -2.13 -4.11
N ILE A 122 11.75 -3.14 -4.71
CA ILE A 122 13.20 -3.27 -4.87
C ILE A 122 13.63 -2.60 -6.17
N TRP A 123 14.05 -1.36 -6.07
CA TRP A 123 14.46 -0.55 -7.22
C TRP A 123 15.97 -0.54 -7.45
N CYS A 124 16.42 -0.43 -8.72
CA CYS A 124 17.82 -0.60 -9.11
C CYS A 124 18.71 0.65 -8.94
N GLY A 125 18.14 1.85 -8.77
CA GLY A 125 18.87 3.12 -8.63
C GLY A 125 19.55 3.67 -9.89
N ARG A 126 19.61 2.93 -11.01
CA ARG A 126 20.43 3.28 -12.20
C ARG A 126 19.67 3.46 -13.50
N CYS A 127 18.43 2.97 -13.61
CA CYS A 127 17.58 3.18 -14.79
C CYS A 127 17.07 4.62 -14.87
N ILE A 128 16.46 4.99 -16.00
CA ILE A 128 15.97 6.36 -16.23
C ILE A 128 14.95 6.80 -15.16
N PRO A 129 13.89 6.04 -14.84
CA PRO A 129 12.98 6.42 -13.78
C PRO A 129 13.67 6.65 -12.43
N CYS A 130 14.52 5.71 -11.97
CA CYS A 130 15.22 5.84 -10.69
C CYS A 130 16.10 7.11 -10.64
N ARG A 131 16.85 7.39 -11.71
CA ARG A 131 17.73 8.58 -11.80
C ARG A 131 16.96 9.90 -11.84
N ASN A 132 15.68 9.86 -12.17
CA ASN A 132 14.79 11.02 -12.17
C ASN A 132 13.92 11.12 -10.89
N GLY A 133 14.17 10.28 -9.89
CA GLY A 133 13.44 10.32 -8.62
C GLY A 133 12.10 9.56 -8.64
N TYR A 134 11.92 8.63 -9.57
CA TYR A 134 10.71 7.81 -9.70
C TYR A 134 11.01 6.32 -9.45
N PRO A 135 11.49 5.93 -8.24
CA PRO A 135 11.88 4.55 -7.97
C PRO A 135 10.72 3.57 -8.09
N ASN A 136 9.48 3.97 -7.78
CA ASN A 136 8.27 3.17 -7.95
C ASN A 136 8.03 2.72 -9.42
N HIS A 137 8.68 3.37 -10.38
CA HIS A 137 8.58 3.06 -11.81
C HIS A 137 9.89 2.51 -12.35
N CYS A 138 10.68 1.84 -11.50
CA CYS A 138 11.94 1.24 -11.88
C CYS A 138 11.75 0.28 -13.07
N ALA A 139 12.59 0.41 -14.11
CA ALA A 139 12.52 -0.48 -15.27
C ALA A 139 12.95 -1.93 -14.94
N ASN A 140 13.63 -2.13 -13.81
CA ASN A 140 14.07 -3.45 -13.33
C ASN A 140 13.46 -3.70 -11.93
N LEU A 141 12.20 -3.36 -11.75
CA LEU A 141 11.52 -3.52 -10.46
C LEU A 141 11.42 -5.01 -10.09
N GLU A 142 11.77 -5.30 -8.86
CA GLU A 142 11.36 -6.50 -8.13
C GLU A 142 10.44 -6.09 -7.00
N GLU A 143 9.50 -6.93 -6.67
CA GLU A 143 8.53 -6.68 -5.61
C GLU A 143 8.52 -7.87 -4.65
N ILE A 144 8.83 -7.62 -3.37
CA ILE A 144 8.83 -8.64 -2.30
C ILE A 144 7.41 -9.19 -2.16
N GLY A 145 7.26 -10.52 -2.17
CA GLY A 145 5.96 -11.18 -2.11
C GLY A 145 5.22 -11.27 -3.44
N PHE A 146 5.77 -10.68 -4.53
CA PHE A 146 5.17 -10.66 -5.88
C PHE A 146 6.06 -11.32 -6.92
N THR A 147 7.31 -10.90 -7.02
CA THR A 147 8.28 -11.41 -7.99
C THR A 147 9.46 -12.12 -7.35
N ILE A 148 9.70 -11.84 -6.06
CA ILE A 148 10.69 -12.47 -5.21
C ILE A 148 10.04 -12.87 -3.88
N PRO A 149 10.65 -13.84 -3.13
CA PRO A 149 10.07 -14.32 -1.88
C PRO A 149 9.74 -13.23 -0.89
N GLY A 150 8.56 -13.31 -0.29
CA GLY A 150 8.01 -12.37 0.69
C GLY A 150 8.19 -12.79 2.14
N ALA A 151 7.47 -12.11 3.02
CA ALA A 151 7.65 -12.15 4.47
C ALA A 151 6.59 -12.99 5.23
N PHE A 152 5.68 -13.69 4.56
CA PHE A 152 4.93 -14.75 5.23
C PHE A 152 5.82 -15.99 5.40
N ALA A 153 6.94 -15.79 6.09
CA ALA A 153 7.99 -16.77 6.34
C ALA A 153 8.69 -16.49 7.68
N ASN A 154 9.52 -17.44 8.11
CA ASN A 154 10.33 -17.22 9.32
C ASN A 154 11.43 -16.17 9.10
N TYR A 155 12.05 -16.19 7.91
CA TYR A 155 13.18 -15.33 7.56
C TYR A 155 13.06 -14.79 6.13
N ILE A 156 13.70 -13.64 5.90
CA ILE A 156 13.84 -13.03 4.57
C ILE A 156 15.20 -12.33 4.45
N ALA A 157 15.85 -12.43 3.29
CA ALA A 157 17.04 -11.63 2.98
C ALA A 157 16.64 -10.37 2.19
N VAL A 158 17.15 -9.21 2.60
CA VAL A 158 16.86 -7.91 1.98
C VAL A 158 18.12 -7.04 1.98
N ASP A 159 18.35 -6.30 0.89
CA ASP A 159 19.42 -5.29 0.82
C ASP A 159 19.18 -4.18 1.88
N GLU A 160 20.23 -3.83 2.64
CA GLU A 160 20.12 -2.89 3.76
C GLU A 160 19.52 -1.54 3.39
N LYS A 161 19.68 -1.10 2.14
CA LYS A 161 19.14 0.19 1.65
C LYS A 161 17.62 0.28 1.65
N PHE A 162 16.91 -0.85 1.71
CA PHE A 162 15.45 -0.91 1.80
C PHE A 162 14.94 -1.05 3.23
N CYS A 163 15.85 -1.20 4.20
CA CYS A 163 15.53 -1.40 5.61
C CYS A 163 15.56 -0.08 6.38
N TRP A 164 14.52 0.17 7.16
CA TRP A 164 14.37 1.39 7.95
C TRP A 164 14.23 1.04 9.44
N LYS A 165 15.10 1.61 10.30
CA LYS A 165 15.05 1.38 11.74
C LYS A 165 13.75 1.91 12.35
N ILE A 166 13.19 1.14 13.29
CA ILE A 166 11.91 1.42 13.92
C ILE A 166 12.02 1.70 15.42
N ASP A 167 13.20 2.06 15.91
CA ASP A 167 13.45 2.32 17.35
C ASP A 167 12.42 3.31 17.94
N ALA A 168 12.12 4.40 17.25
CA ALA A 168 11.16 5.40 17.69
C ALA A 168 9.73 4.84 17.85
N ILE A 169 9.35 3.85 17.03
CA ILE A 169 8.05 3.16 17.15
C ILE A 169 8.08 2.23 18.35
N ALA A 170 9.14 1.43 18.50
CA ALA A 170 9.30 0.51 19.63
C ALA A 170 9.33 1.25 20.98
N GLU A 171 10.08 2.35 21.07
CA GLU A 171 10.13 3.20 22.26
C GLU A 171 8.74 3.75 22.64
N ARG A 172 7.98 4.25 21.67
CA ARG A 172 6.64 4.77 21.90
C ARG A 172 5.70 3.75 22.53
N PHE A 173 5.70 2.52 22.04
CA PHE A 173 4.80 1.48 22.53
C PHE A 173 5.32 0.75 23.76
N GLY A 174 6.62 0.90 24.11
CA GLY A 174 7.25 0.30 25.27
C GLY A 174 7.21 -1.24 25.30
N ASN A 175 6.97 -1.86 24.15
CA ASN A 175 6.86 -3.29 23.95
C ASN A 175 7.34 -3.62 22.53
N GLU A 176 8.35 -4.48 22.40
CA GLU A 176 8.94 -4.85 21.10
C GLU A 176 7.91 -5.50 20.17
N GLU A 177 7.10 -6.44 20.66
CA GLU A 177 6.10 -7.13 19.85
C GLU A 177 5.10 -6.14 19.25
N LYS A 178 4.57 -5.23 20.08
CA LYS A 178 3.68 -4.17 19.62
C LYS A 178 4.40 -3.21 18.65
N GLY A 179 5.66 -2.94 18.91
CA GLY A 179 6.51 -2.14 18.02
C GLY A 179 6.60 -2.74 16.63
N TYR A 180 6.85 -4.04 16.51
CA TYR A 180 6.88 -4.75 15.24
C TYR A 180 5.51 -4.76 14.53
N GLU A 181 4.44 -5.08 15.25
CA GLU A 181 3.09 -5.07 14.68
C GLU A 181 2.73 -3.71 14.05
N VAL A 182 3.01 -2.63 14.77
CA VAL A 182 2.70 -1.28 14.27
C VAL A 182 3.68 -0.86 13.17
N ALA A 183 4.94 -1.27 13.26
CA ALA A 183 5.92 -0.98 12.21
C ALA A 183 5.61 -1.66 10.88
N ALA A 184 4.99 -2.83 10.88
CA ALA A 184 4.50 -3.48 9.67
C ALA A 184 3.48 -2.62 8.90
N LEU A 185 2.73 -1.75 9.60
CA LEU A 185 1.80 -0.80 8.99
C LEU A 185 2.50 0.38 8.30
N THR A 186 3.81 0.52 8.42
CA THR A 186 4.57 1.61 7.78
C THR A 186 4.45 1.52 6.25
N GLU A 187 4.59 0.31 5.69
CA GLU A 187 4.51 0.09 4.24
C GLU A 187 3.18 0.60 3.66
N PRO A 188 1.99 0.08 4.04
CA PRO A 188 0.73 0.55 3.48
C PRO A 188 0.44 2.02 3.78
N THR A 189 0.96 2.54 4.90
CA THR A 189 0.86 3.97 5.22
C THR A 189 1.69 4.81 4.25
N CYS A 190 2.87 4.34 3.83
CA CYS A 190 3.71 5.01 2.85
C CYS A 190 3.04 5.08 1.47
N VAL A 191 2.20 4.12 1.10
CA VAL A 191 1.38 4.20 -0.13
C VAL A 191 0.46 5.43 -0.07
N SER A 192 -0.27 5.60 1.04
CA SER A 192 -1.15 6.76 1.24
C SER A 192 -0.35 8.05 1.37
N TYR A 193 0.80 8.05 2.06
CA TYR A 193 1.67 9.21 2.20
C TYR A 193 2.21 9.67 0.85
N ASN A 194 2.75 8.76 0.05
CA ASN A 194 3.20 9.04 -1.31
C ASN A 194 2.09 9.68 -2.16
N ALA A 195 0.91 9.07 -2.14
CA ALA A 195 -0.23 9.57 -2.92
C ALA A 195 -0.66 10.99 -2.51
N MET A 196 -0.85 11.20 -1.21
CA MET A 196 -1.37 12.46 -0.70
C MET A 196 -0.36 13.60 -0.74
N PHE A 197 0.88 13.34 -0.33
CA PHE A 197 1.87 14.41 -0.11
C PHE A 197 2.88 14.53 -1.24
N GLU A 198 3.42 13.43 -1.74
CA GLU A 198 4.41 13.48 -2.82
C GLU A 198 3.77 13.67 -4.20
N ARG A 199 2.75 12.86 -4.53
CA ARG A 199 2.10 12.95 -5.84
C ARG A 199 1.16 14.15 -5.97
N ALA A 200 0.27 14.34 -4.99
CA ALA A 200 -0.71 15.40 -5.02
C ALA A 200 -0.24 16.71 -4.35
N GLY A 201 0.95 16.73 -3.74
CA GLY A 201 1.52 17.92 -3.05
C GLY A 201 0.70 18.36 -1.84
N GLY A 202 -0.01 17.43 -1.19
CA GLY A 202 -0.75 17.65 0.04
C GLY A 202 -1.88 18.67 -0.05
N PHE A 203 -2.30 19.13 1.12
CA PHE A 203 -3.34 20.13 1.35
C PHE A 203 -2.90 21.09 2.49
N ARG A 204 -3.61 22.18 2.68
CA ARG A 204 -3.31 23.13 3.78
C ARG A 204 -4.04 22.72 5.06
N PRO A 205 -3.46 22.95 6.26
CA PRO A 205 -4.19 22.81 7.51
C PRO A 205 -5.51 23.58 7.47
N GLY A 206 -6.58 22.95 7.97
CA GLY A 206 -7.93 23.49 7.89
C GLY A 206 -8.72 23.12 6.63
N HIS A 207 -8.08 22.57 5.58
CA HIS A 207 -8.78 22.06 4.40
C HIS A 207 -9.64 20.84 4.74
N TYR A 208 -10.68 20.62 3.94
CA TYR A 208 -11.59 19.50 4.05
C TYR A 208 -11.12 18.35 3.17
N VAL A 209 -11.07 17.16 3.75
CA VAL A 209 -10.58 15.93 3.13
C VAL A 209 -11.68 14.87 3.11
N SER A 210 -11.95 14.29 1.96
CA SER A 210 -12.81 13.10 1.87
C SER A 210 -12.00 11.87 1.50
N VAL A 211 -12.36 10.72 2.07
CA VAL A 211 -11.77 9.43 1.77
C VAL A 211 -12.90 8.48 1.36
N PHE A 212 -12.73 7.79 0.25
CA PHE A 212 -13.66 6.79 -0.23
C PHE A 212 -13.00 5.42 -0.08
N GLY A 213 -13.54 4.62 0.84
CA GLY A 213 -13.04 3.33 1.25
C GLY A 213 -12.16 3.38 2.51
N ALA A 214 -12.55 2.62 3.54
CA ALA A 214 -11.81 2.46 4.79
C ALA A 214 -11.10 1.09 4.89
N GLY A 215 -10.48 0.63 3.79
CA GLY A 215 -9.46 -0.41 3.81
C GLY A 215 -8.17 0.11 4.47
N PRO A 216 -7.11 -0.70 4.60
CA PRO A 216 -5.84 -0.26 5.22
C PRO A 216 -5.31 1.06 4.64
N ILE A 217 -5.35 1.22 3.33
CA ILE A 217 -4.91 2.44 2.62
C ILE A 217 -5.79 3.65 2.98
N GLY A 218 -7.12 3.49 2.95
CA GLY A 218 -8.03 4.58 3.31
C GLY A 218 -7.94 4.96 4.78
N LEU A 219 -7.81 3.99 5.69
CA LEU A 219 -7.59 4.25 7.12
C LEU A 219 -6.27 4.98 7.37
N ALA A 220 -5.21 4.62 6.63
CA ALA A 220 -3.94 5.35 6.67
C ALA A 220 -4.12 6.79 6.15
N ALA A 221 -4.85 6.99 5.06
CA ALA A 221 -5.14 8.33 4.52
C ALA A 221 -5.92 9.20 5.52
N ILE A 222 -6.91 8.64 6.23
CA ILE A 222 -7.65 9.33 7.31
C ILE A 222 -6.70 9.75 8.43
N GLY A 223 -5.87 8.82 8.94
CA GLY A 223 -4.91 9.11 9.99
C GLY A 223 -3.89 10.18 9.58
N LEU A 224 -3.38 10.10 8.35
CA LEU A 224 -2.47 11.09 7.78
C LEU A 224 -3.16 12.46 7.59
N ALA A 225 -4.41 12.50 7.14
CA ALA A 225 -5.18 13.73 7.01
C ALA A 225 -5.35 14.42 8.37
N LYS A 226 -5.64 13.65 9.42
CA LYS A 226 -5.72 14.16 10.80
C LYS A 226 -4.38 14.68 11.29
N ALA A 227 -3.29 13.92 11.09
CA ALA A 227 -1.94 14.32 11.48
C ALA A 227 -1.48 15.61 10.77
N ALA A 228 -1.91 15.82 9.52
CA ALA A 228 -1.61 16.99 8.71
C ALA A 228 -2.54 18.20 8.99
N GLY A 229 -3.51 18.08 9.89
CA GLY A 229 -4.37 19.17 10.31
C GLY A 229 -5.56 19.46 9.38
N ALA A 230 -6.16 18.45 8.78
CA ALA A 230 -7.43 18.61 8.06
C ALA A 230 -8.51 19.21 8.97
N GLY A 231 -9.33 20.12 8.44
CA GLY A 231 -10.40 20.77 9.19
C GLY A 231 -11.65 19.92 9.33
N ILE A 232 -11.96 19.12 8.29
CA ILE A 232 -13.00 18.10 8.29
C ILE A 232 -12.44 16.89 7.54
N ILE A 233 -12.68 15.69 8.09
CA ILE A 233 -12.40 14.42 7.44
C ILE A 233 -13.70 13.64 7.32
N ALA A 234 -14.17 13.40 6.09
CA ALA A 234 -15.35 12.59 5.81
C ALA A 234 -14.95 11.30 5.11
N ASP A 235 -15.45 10.17 5.59
CA ASP A 235 -15.20 8.84 5.02
C ASP A 235 -16.47 8.18 4.52
N PHE A 236 -16.37 7.43 3.43
CA PHE A 236 -17.45 6.66 2.81
C PHE A 236 -17.04 5.20 2.67
N GLU A 237 -17.66 4.34 3.49
CA GLU A 237 -17.30 2.93 3.59
C GLU A 237 -18.55 2.05 3.73
N ILE A 238 -18.63 0.96 2.98
CA ILE A 238 -19.76 0.03 3.00
C ILE A 238 -19.76 -0.90 4.22
N SER A 239 -18.59 -1.25 4.76
CA SER A 239 -18.45 -2.16 5.89
C SER A 239 -18.68 -1.43 7.22
N PRO A 240 -19.68 -1.83 8.03
CA PRO A 240 -19.92 -1.21 9.33
C PRO A 240 -18.72 -1.33 10.28
N GLN A 241 -17.96 -2.44 10.23
CA GLN A 241 -16.77 -2.64 11.05
C GLN A 241 -15.67 -1.64 10.66
N ARG A 242 -15.43 -1.44 9.36
CA ARG A 242 -14.43 -0.48 8.89
C ARG A 242 -14.84 0.96 9.15
N ARG A 243 -16.13 1.28 9.11
CA ARG A 243 -16.64 2.60 9.52
C ARG A 243 -16.28 2.93 10.98
N GLU A 244 -16.36 1.95 11.89
CA GLU A 244 -15.94 2.16 13.27
C GLU A 244 -14.40 2.34 13.41
N LEU A 245 -13.61 1.67 12.55
CA LEU A 245 -12.16 1.90 12.49
C LEU A 245 -11.85 3.30 11.95
N ALA A 246 -12.54 3.76 10.91
CA ALA A 246 -12.38 5.11 10.36
C ALA A 246 -12.57 6.20 11.45
N LYS A 247 -13.60 6.07 12.29
CA LYS A 247 -13.81 6.97 13.44
C LYS A 247 -12.63 6.93 14.42
N LYS A 248 -12.14 5.72 14.75
CA LYS A 248 -11.03 5.54 15.69
C LYS A 248 -9.72 6.15 15.21
N VAL A 249 -9.43 6.08 13.90
CA VAL A 249 -8.19 6.65 13.34
C VAL A 249 -8.32 8.13 13.03
N GLY A 250 -9.54 8.70 13.02
CA GLY A 250 -9.70 10.14 13.03
C GLY A 250 -10.67 10.77 12.06
N ALA A 251 -11.53 10.00 11.39
CA ALA A 251 -12.63 10.57 10.60
C ALA A 251 -13.65 11.30 11.51
N ASP A 252 -14.04 12.51 11.13
CA ASP A 252 -15.06 13.29 11.84
C ASP A 252 -16.47 12.83 11.48
N TYR A 253 -16.66 12.44 10.22
CA TYR A 253 -17.93 11.96 9.68
C TYR A 253 -17.69 10.68 8.88
N VAL A 254 -18.57 9.70 9.07
CA VAL A 254 -18.47 8.40 8.39
C VAL A 254 -19.85 7.96 7.93
N TYR A 255 -19.96 7.63 6.64
CA TYR A 255 -21.24 7.30 6.00
C TYR A 255 -21.17 5.96 5.25
N ASP A 256 -22.33 5.33 5.13
CA ASP A 256 -22.53 4.25 4.15
C ASP A 256 -22.95 4.87 2.82
N PRO A 257 -22.14 4.77 1.76
CA PRO A 257 -22.46 5.40 0.46
C PRO A 257 -23.67 4.75 -0.24
N ARG A 258 -24.21 3.65 0.29
CA ARG A 258 -25.45 3.04 -0.19
C ARG A 258 -26.70 3.71 0.39
N GLU A 259 -26.54 4.46 1.48
CA GLU A 259 -27.62 5.14 2.20
C GLU A 259 -27.67 6.64 1.93
N VAL A 260 -26.58 7.20 1.39
CA VAL A 260 -26.44 8.64 1.12
C VAL A 260 -25.85 8.90 -0.27
N VAL A 261 -26.11 10.07 -0.81
CA VAL A 261 -25.41 10.59 -1.99
C VAL A 261 -24.16 11.34 -1.50
N ALA A 262 -23.00 10.76 -1.69
CA ALA A 262 -21.77 11.24 -1.06
C ALA A 262 -21.44 12.68 -1.43
N GLY A 263 -21.58 13.07 -2.70
CA GLY A 263 -21.34 14.45 -3.15
C GLY A 263 -22.27 15.46 -2.48
N ASP A 264 -23.55 15.11 -2.24
CA ASP A 264 -24.51 16.00 -1.56
C ASP A 264 -24.11 16.20 -0.08
N VAL A 265 -23.75 15.11 0.58
CA VAL A 265 -23.25 15.15 1.98
C VAL A 265 -22.01 16.05 2.08
N LEU A 266 -21.04 15.89 1.18
CA LEU A 266 -19.83 16.72 1.17
C LEU A 266 -20.15 18.20 0.94
N MET A 267 -21.08 18.50 0.04
CA MET A 267 -21.53 19.87 -0.19
C MET A 267 -22.27 20.47 1.02
N GLU A 268 -23.07 19.69 1.72
CA GLU A 268 -23.73 20.11 2.97
C GLU A 268 -22.70 20.38 4.07
N LEU A 269 -21.79 19.45 4.34
CA LEU A 269 -20.74 19.60 5.36
C LEU A 269 -19.85 20.83 5.12
N SER A 270 -19.57 21.13 3.85
CA SER A 270 -18.76 22.30 3.44
C SER A 270 -19.58 23.58 3.25
N LYS A 271 -20.87 23.57 3.52
CA LYS A 271 -21.79 24.71 3.29
C LYS A 271 -21.71 25.26 1.86
N GLY A 272 -21.55 24.38 0.89
CA GLY A 272 -21.48 24.70 -0.53
C GLY A 272 -20.08 25.03 -1.07
N GLU A 273 -19.04 25.08 -0.24
CA GLU A 273 -17.67 25.37 -0.69
C GLU A 273 -17.00 24.18 -1.42
N GLY A 274 -17.43 22.96 -1.10
CA GLY A 274 -16.82 21.71 -1.56
C GLY A 274 -15.61 21.30 -0.73
N PHE A 275 -15.07 20.13 -1.06
CA PHE A 275 -13.90 19.56 -0.39
C PHE A 275 -12.62 19.83 -1.19
N ASN A 276 -11.54 20.11 -0.46
CA ASN A 276 -10.27 20.53 -1.05
C ASN A 276 -9.42 19.35 -1.50
N PHE A 277 -9.63 18.18 -0.90
CA PHE A 277 -8.81 17.00 -1.17
C PHE A 277 -9.67 15.72 -1.07
N HIS A 278 -9.66 14.93 -2.13
CA HIS A 278 -10.40 13.69 -2.21
C HIS A 278 -9.44 12.53 -2.43
N VAL A 279 -9.60 11.45 -1.66
CA VAL A 279 -8.81 10.22 -1.77
C VAL A 279 -9.70 9.08 -2.23
N GLU A 280 -9.39 8.50 -3.38
CA GLU A 280 -10.01 7.28 -3.87
C GLU A 280 -9.18 6.08 -3.43
N ALA A 281 -9.67 5.33 -2.44
CA ALA A 281 -9.04 4.13 -1.88
C ALA A 281 -9.99 2.91 -1.85
N ALA A 282 -11.19 3.04 -2.47
CA ALA A 282 -12.17 1.95 -2.54
C ALA A 282 -11.93 1.01 -3.74
N GLY A 283 -11.15 1.45 -4.75
CA GLY A 283 -10.98 0.70 -5.99
C GLY A 283 -12.24 0.68 -6.88
N ALA A 284 -13.18 1.58 -6.62
CA ALA A 284 -14.43 1.70 -7.35
C ALA A 284 -14.63 3.10 -7.98
N PRO A 285 -13.64 3.64 -8.71
CA PRO A 285 -13.68 5.04 -9.18
C PRO A 285 -14.87 5.33 -10.11
N HIS A 286 -15.46 4.34 -10.76
CA HIS A 286 -16.68 4.52 -11.53
C HIS A 286 -17.90 4.92 -10.69
N LEU A 287 -17.89 4.67 -9.38
CA LEU A 287 -18.92 5.09 -8.42
C LEU A 287 -18.49 6.32 -7.63
N THR A 288 -17.20 6.41 -7.27
CA THR A 288 -16.70 7.42 -6.32
C THR A 288 -16.30 8.73 -6.99
N VAL A 289 -15.70 8.68 -8.19
CA VAL A 289 -15.25 9.89 -8.91
C VAL A 289 -16.39 10.86 -9.24
N PRO A 290 -17.57 10.43 -9.73
CA PRO A 290 -18.69 11.35 -9.96
C PRO A 290 -19.12 12.11 -8.69
N GLU A 291 -19.07 11.47 -7.54
CA GLU A 291 -19.39 12.08 -6.26
C GLU A 291 -18.33 13.10 -5.80
N MET A 292 -17.05 12.78 -6.06
CA MET A 292 -15.94 13.71 -5.82
C MET A 292 -16.03 14.94 -6.74
N GLU A 293 -16.30 14.75 -8.04
CA GLU A 293 -16.46 15.85 -9.01
C GLU A 293 -17.55 16.84 -8.58
N LYS A 294 -18.66 16.32 -8.07
CA LYS A 294 -19.79 17.11 -7.58
C LYS A 294 -19.40 18.03 -6.42
N ALA A 295 -18.50 17.55 -5.56
CA ALA A 295 -18.09 18.20 -4.33
C ALA A 295 -16.68 18.82 -4.37
N LEU A 296 -16.09 19.03 -5.55
CA LEU A 296 -14.80 19.69 -5.68
C LEU A 296 -14.84 21.17 -5.24
N ALA A 297 -13.99 21.55 -4.30
CA ALA A 297 -13.70 22.95 -4.02
C ALA A 297 -12.89 23.59 -5.16
N ILE A 298 -12.82 24.93 -5.18
CA ILE A 298 -11.90 25.64 -6.08
C ILE A 298 -10.45 25.23 -5.74
N ASN A 299 -9.68 24.88 -6.76
CA ASN A 299 -8.33 24.31 -6.65
C ASN A 299 -8.29 22.96 -5.88
N GLY A 300 -9.42 22.24 -5.85
CA GLY A 300 -9.53 20.94 -5.24
C GLY A 300 -8.70 19.87 -5.96
N LYS A 301 -8.35 18.83 -5.25
CA LYS A 301 -7.54 17.72 -5.77
C LYS A 301 -8.26 16.40 -5.56
N ILE A 302 -8.14 15.51 -6.54
CA ILE A 302 -8.50 14.09 -6.42
C ILE A 302 -7.21 13.28 -6.54
N VAL A 303 -6.97 12.35 -5.65
CA VAL A 303 -5.89 11.37 -5.77
C VAL A 303 -6.45 9.96 -5.85
N GLN A 304 -6.10 9.27 -6.93
CA GLN A 304 -6.48 7.90 -7.22
C GLN A 304 -5.39 6.97 -6.71
N ILE A 305 -5.72 6.14 -5.72
CA ILE A 305 -4.84 5.11 -5.16
C ILE A 305 -5.40 3.71 -5.47
N GLY A 306 -6.70 3.52 -5.21
CA GLY A 306 -7.39 2.25 -5.46
C GLY A 306 -7.29 1.83 -6.94
N ARG A 307 -7.10 0.53 -7.20
CA ARG A 307 -7.01 0.05 -8.59
C ARG A 307 -8.36 0.15 -9.30
N ALA A 308 -8.36 0.79 -10.47
CA ALA A 308 -9.53 0.87 -11.34
C ALA A 308 -9.59 -0.37 -12.25
N ALA A 309 -10.61 -1.21 -12.07
CA ALA A 309 -10.81 -2.39 -12.92
C ALA A 309 -11.32 -2.06 -14.33
N GLN A 310 -11.80 -0.83 -14.56
CA GLN A 310 -12.40 -0.41 -15.83
C GLN A 310 -12.15 1.06 -16.13
N ARG A 311 -12.41 1.48 -17.37
CA ARG A 311 -12.35 2.89 -17.75
C ARG A 311 -13.45 3.67 -17.02
N VAL A 312 -13.10 4.84 -16.50
CA VAL A 312 -14.01 5.73 -15.78
C VAL A 312 -14.21 7.00 -16.60
N PRO A 313 -15.44 7.36 -16.99
CA PRO A 313 -15.69 8.65 -17.62
C PRO A 313 -15.50 9.77 -16.60
N MET A 314 -14.90 10.87 -17.02
CA MET A 314 -14.71 12.07 -16.22
C MET A 314 -15.30 13.27 -16.92
N TYR A 315 -15.93 14.15 -16.16
CA TYR A 315 -16.43 15.44 -16.66
C TYR A 315 -15.32 16.49 -16.60
N LEU A 316 -14.54 16.58 -17.67
CA LEU A 316 -13.35 17.44 -17.72
C LEU A 316 -13.65 18.93 -17.47
N GLU A 317 -14.85 19.42 -17.82
CA GLU A 317 -15.25 20.79 -17.54
C GLU A 317 -15.33 21.07 -16.03
N ALA A 318 -15.72 20.08 -15.20
CA ALA A 318 -15.70 20.23 -13.75
C ALA A 318 -14.29 20.53 -13.24
N LEU A 319 -13.27 19.84 -13.78
CA LEU A 319 -11.88 20.14 -13.43
C LEU A 319 -11.44 21.53 -13.91
N GLN A 320 -11.84 21.92 -15.14
CA GLN A 320 -11.48 23.20 -15.72
C GLN A 320 -12.08 24.38 -14.92
N VAL A 321 -13.40 24.39 -14.69
CA VAL A 321 -14.08 25.51 -14.03
C VAL A 321 -13.74 25.61 -12.53
N ARG A 322 -13.35 24.51 -11.90
CA ARG A 322 -12.92 24.48 -10.50
C ARG A 322 -11.40 24.64 -10.35
N ARG A 323 -10.64 24.76 -11.45
CA ARG A 323 -9.16 24.76 -11.42
C ARG A 323 -8.60 23.53 -10.69
N SER A 324 -9.26 22.42 -10.78
CA SER A 324 -8.97 21.20 -10.01
C SER A 324 -7.97 20.29 -10.71
N GLN A 325 -7.45 19.31 -9.99
CA GLN A 325 -6.41 18.40 -10.45
C GLN A 325 -6.75 16.96 -10.07
N LEU A 326 -6.41 16.02 -10.96
CA LEU A 326 -6.44 14.59 -10.69
C LEU A 326 -5.03 14.02 -10.73
N PHE A 327 -4.67 13.25 -9.71
CA PHE A 327 -3.37 12.59 -9.58
C PHE A 327 -3.55 11.09 -9.49
N GLY A 328 -2.80 10.34 -10.29
CA GLY A 328 -2.59 8.90 -10.10
C GLY A 328 -1.38 8.67 -9.22
N ALA A 329 -1.49 7.70 -8.31
CA ALA A 329 -0.39 7.32 -7.42
C ALA A 329 -0.21 5.80 -7.41
N GLN A 330 1.04 5.36 -7.37
CA GLN A 330 1.44 3.96 -7.22
C GLN A 330 2.70 3.88 -6.37
N GLY A 331 2.73 2.85 -5.49
CA GLY A 331 3.89 2.53 -4.66
C GLY A 331 4.17 3.56 -3.56
N HIS A 332 5.32 3.40 -2.94
CA HIS A 332 5.64 4.08 -1.69
C HIS A 332 7.11 4.50 -1.54
N SER A 333 7.97 4.18 -2.53
CA SER A 333 9.42 4.36 -2.38
C SER A 333 9.88 5.77 -2.72
N GLY A 334 10.95 6.20 -2.05
CA GLY A 334 11.60 7.48 -2.28
C GLY A 334 10.97 8.64 -1.49
N HIS A 335 11.49 9.85 -1.71
CA HIS A 335 10.95 11.10 -1.18
C HIS A 335 10.72 11.13 0.34
N GLU A 336 11.59 10.43 1.11
CA GLU A 336 11.49 10.31 2.57
C GLU A 336 10.16 9.72 3.10
N THR A 337 9.40 8.97 2.30
CA THR A 337 8.10 8.44 2.73
C THR A 337 8.21 7.59 4.00
N PHE A 338 9.12 6.59 4.01
CA PHE A 338 9.33 5.73 5.18
C PHE A 338 9.83 6.49 6.41
N PRO A 339 10.90 7.30 6.34
CA PRO A 339 11.34 8.09 7.48
C PRO A 339 10.26 8.99 8.06
N ASN A 340 9.45 9.65 7.20
CA ASN A 340 8.41 10.56 7.65
C ASN A 340 7.25 9.82 8.33
N VAL A 341 6.81 8.68 7.80
CA VAL A 341 5.77 7.85 8.44
C VAL A 341 6.27 7.30 9.77
N ILE A 342 7.51 6.77 9.85
CA ILE A 342 8.11 6.29 11.09
C ILE A 342 8.18 7.41 12.15
N ARG A 343 8.59 8.63 11.76
CA ARG A 343 8.61 9.80 12.65
C ARG A 343 7.21 10.17 13.16
N LEU A 344 6.20 10.16 12.28
CA LEU A 344 4.81 10.46 12.66
C LEU A 344 4.26 9.43 13.67
N ILE A 345 4.52 8.14 13.43
CA ILE A 345 4.11 7.07 14.35
C ILE A 345 4.88 7.19 15.67
N GLY A 346 6.21 7.29 15.63
CA GLY A 346 7.06 7.40 16.82
C GLY A 346 6.73 8.61 17.68
N ALA A 347 6.46 9.77 17.07
CA ALA A 347 6.06 11.00 17.77
C ALA A 347 4.61 10.99 18.28
N GLY A 348 3.84 9.93 18.07
CA GLY A 348 2.43 9.84 18.47
C GLY A 348 1.48 10.74 17.70
N ARG A 349 1.89 11.23 16.52
CA ARG A 349 1.03 12.04 15.65
C ARG A 349 0.13 11.19 14.77
N LEU A 350 0.52 9.96 14.52
CA LEU A 350 -0.22 8.96 13.77
C LEU A 350 -0.32 7.68 14.59
N ASP A 351 -1.53 7.20 14.84
CA ASP A 351 -1.78 5.92 15.50
C ASP A 351 -2.73 5.07 14.65
N LEU A 352 -2.16 4.08 13.99
CA LEU A 352 -2.88 3.10 13.19
C LEU A 352 -3.02 1.74 13.91
N SER A 353 -2.57 1.63 15.16
CA SER A 353 -2.71 0.37 15.91
C SER A 353 -4.13 -0.17 15.99
N PRO A 354 -5.21 0.65 15.96
CA PRO A 354 -6.59 0.14 15.94
C PRO A 354 -6.96 -0.68 14.70
N ILE A 355 -6.20 -0.57 13.59
CA ILE A 355 -6.50 -1.32 12.35
C ILE A 355 -5.98 -2.76 12.38
N ILE A 356 -5.19 -3.13 13.37
CA ILE A 356 -4.74 -4.52 13.59
C ILE A 356 -5.91 -5.28 14.22
N THR A 357 -6.70 -5.97 13.41
CA THR A 357 -7.96 -6.61 13.84
C THR A 357 -7.82 -8.09 14.19
N ALA A 358 -6.79 -8.76 13.68
CA ALA A 358 -6.56 -10.18 13.92
C ALA A 358 -5.07 -10.51 13.87
N ARG A 359 -4.69 -11.66 14.43
CA ARG A 359 -3.33 -12.22 14.42
C ARG A 359 -3.41 -13.70 14.13
N TYR A 360 -2.54 -14.17 13.27
CA TYR A 360 -2.45 -15.57 12.86
C TYR A 360 -0.99 -16.02 12.90
N GLY A 361 -0.76 -17.27 13.27
CA GLY A 361 0.54 -17.92 13.10
C GLY A 361 0.72 -18.45 11.68
N LEU A 362 1.94 -18.81 11.34
CA LEU A 362 2.29 -19.44 10.07
C LEU A 362 2.04 -20.98 10.09
N GLU A 363 1.21 -21.48 10.98
CA GLU A 363 0.96 -22.92 11.17
C GLU A 363 -0.35 -23.37 10.52
#